data_62e643528033e2c2cfe2199b734a069c
#
_entry.id   62e643528033e2c2cfe2199b734a069c
#
_cell.length_a   1.000
_cell.length_b   1.000
_cell.length_c   1.000
_cell.angle_alpha   90.00
_cell.angle_beta   90.00
_cell.angle_gamma   90.00
#
_symmetry.space_group_name_H-M   'P 1'
#
loop_
_entity.id
_entity.type
_entity.pdbx_description
1 polymer ?
#
loop_
_entity_poly.entity_id
_entity_poly.type
_entity_poly.pdbx_seq_one_letter_code
_entity_poly.pdbx_strand_id
1 'polypeptide(L)'
;MIAHAGKRTLTLENRPYLLSHAAAVGKKEGEGPLGSRFDFVTRNDRMGQKSWELAESELQRTAIDLALRKGSLRHCDLDLILAGDLLNQCIG
;
A
#
# COMPACT_ATOMS: atom_id res chain seq x y z
N MET A 1 -22.29 0.30 -3.54
CA MET A 1 -22.67 -0.20 -2.20
C MET A 1 -21.98 -1.54 -1.95
N ILE A 2 -21.68 -1.83 -0.71
CA ILE A 2 -21.02 -3.07 -0.30
C ILE A 2 -22.04 -3.94 0.43
N ALA A 3 -22.14 -5.21 0.04
CA ALA A 3 -23.02 -6.16 0.66
C ALA A 3 -22.24 -7.37 1.16
N HIS A 4 -22.74 -8.03 2.20
CA HIS A 4 -22.12 -9.25 2.70
C HIS A 4 -22.64 -10.47 1.96
N ALA A 5 -21.72 -11.35 1.57
CA ALA A 5 -22.05 -12.68 1.04
C ALA A 5 -21.52 -13.70 2.05
N GLY A 6 -22.33 -14.06 3.04
CA GLY A 6 -21.92 -14.88 4.16
C GLY A 6 -21.20 -14.03 5.21
N LYS A 7 -20.39 -14.69 6.06
CA LYS A 7 -19.73 -14.01 7.19
C LYS A 7 -18.42 -13.33 6.84
N ARG A 8 -17.77 -13.72 5.76
CA ARG A 8 -16.39 -13.29 5.45
C ARG A 8 -16.23 -12.72 4.06
N THR A 9 -17.31 -12.61 3.30
CA THR A 9 -17.24 -12.12 1.93
C THR A 9 -18.06 -10.86 1.79
N LEU A 10 -17.47 -9.87 1.14
CA LEU A 10 -18.16 -8.65 0.76
C LEU A 10 -18.37 -8.67 -0.74
N THR A 11 -19.58 -8.34 -1.16
CA THR A 11 -19.93 -8.24 -2.58
C THR A 11 -20.19 -6.78 -2.92
N LEU A 12 -19.59 -6.31 -4.00
CA LEU A 12 -19.77 -4.94 -4.47
C LEU A 12 -20.87 -4.94 -5.54
N GLU A 13 -21.90 -4.15 -5.33
CA GLU A 13 -23.02 -4.04 -6.29
C GLU A 13 -22.55 -3.42 -7.60
N ASN A 14 -21.72 -2.39 -7.51
CA ASN A 14 -21.11 -1.78 -8.67
C ASN A 14 -19.71 -2.36 -8.84
N ARG A 15 -19.37 -2.81 -10.05
CA ARG A 15 -18.06 -3.35 -10.34
C ARG A 15 -17.02 -2.24 -10.25
N PRO A 16 -16.04 -2.36 -9.35
CA PRO A 16 -14.99 -1.34 -9.23
C PRO A 16 -13.99 -1.47 -10.37
N TYR A 17 -13.36 -0.35 -10.69
CA TYR A 17 -12.26 -0.31 -11.63
C TYR A 17 -10.98 0.06 -10.88
N LEU A 18 -9.86 -0.44 -11.37
CA LEU A 18 -8.56 -0.08 -10.83
C LEU A 18 -8.19 1.32 -11.35
N LEU A 19 -8.27 2.33 -10.50
CA LEU A 19 -7.99 3.71 -10.88
C LEU A 19 -6.50 4.02 -10.86
N SER A 20 -5.77 3.43 -9.95
CA SER A 20 -4.37 3.76 -9.76
C SER A 20 -3.66 2.64 -9.02
N HIS A 21 -2.35 2.61 -9.11
CA HIS A 21 -1.51 1.68 -8.37
C HIS A 21 -0.15 2.30 -8.11
N ALA A 22 0.53 1.81 -7.10
CA ALA A 22 1.89 2.23 -6.81
C ALA A 22 2.65 1.09 -6.13
N ALA A 23 3.94 1.04 -6.35
CA ALA A 23 4.82 0.08 -5.72
C ALA A 23 5.97 0.80 -5.04
N ALA A 24 6.14 0.55 -3.75
CA ALA A 24 7.24 1.06 -2.95
C ALA A 24 8.02 -0.12 -2.40
N VAL A 25 9.31 -0.14 -2.60
CA VAL A 25 10.15 -1.31 -2.28
C VAL A 25 11.40 -0.89 -1.50
N GLY A 26 12.02 -1.90 -0.88
CA GLY A 26 13.28 -1.73 -0.19
C GLY A 26 14.47 -1.69 -1.12
N LYS A 27 15.64 -1.50 -0.53
CA LYS A 27 16.89 -1.38 -1.26
C LYS A 27 17.19 -2.60 -2.13
N LYS A 28 16.96 -3.80 -1.59
CA LYS A 28 17.29 -5.04 -2.30
C LYS A 28 16.48 -5.19 -3.59
N GLU A 29 15.19 -4.92 -3.54
CA GLU A 29 14.35 -4.99 -4.73
C GLU A 29 14.72 -3.88 -5.73
N GLY A 30 15.12 -2.72 -5.23
CA GLY A 30 15.57 -1.62 -6.07
C GLY A 30 16.84 -1.94 -6.84
N GLU A 31 17.68 -2.83 -6.34
CA GLU A 31 18.90 -3.29 -6.99
C GLU A 31 18.64 -4.45 -7.96
N GLY A 32 17.44 -5.03 -7.95
CA GLY A 32 17.06 -6.14 -8.80
C GLY A 32 16.70 -5.74 -10.21
N PRO A 33 16.32 -6.72 -11.05
CA PRO A 33 16.05 -6.46 -12.47
C PRO A 33 14.88 -5.52 -12.74
N LEU A 34 13.94 -5.39 -11.81
CA LEU A 34 12.78 -4.51 -11.96
C LEU A 34 12.94 -3.17 -11.21
N GLY A 35 14.13 -2.89 -10.69
CA GLY A 35 14.36 -1.72 -9.84
C GLY A 35 13.90 -0.40 -10.44
N SER A 36 14.10 -0.20 -11.74
CA SER A 36 13.71 1.03 -12.41
C SER A 36 12.21 1.15 -12.64
N ARG A 37 11.44 0.09 -12.37
CA ARG A 37 10.00 0.07 -12.61
C ARG A 37 9.15 0.37 -11.37
N PHE A 38 9.79 0.41 -10.20
CA PHE A 38 9.09 0.73 -8.97
C PHE A 38 8.92 2.24 -8.82
N ASP A 39 7.81 2.65 -8.22
CA ASP A 39 7.51 4.08 -8.01
C ASP A 39 8.40 4.71 -6.94
N PHE A 40 8.81 3.92 -5.97
CA PHE A 40 9.67 4.38 -4.90
C PHE A 40 10.60 3.26 -4.46
N VAL A 41 11.88 3.57 -4.31
CA VAL A 41 12.89 2.66 -3.78
C VAL A 41 13.58 3.36 -2.62
N THR A 42 13.49 2.79 -1.41
CA THR A 42 14.20 3.35 -0.28
C THR A 42 15.67 2.91 -0.30
N ARG A 43 16.56 3.81 0.10
CA ARG A 43 17.97 3.48 0.28
C ARG A 43 18.27 2.94 1.66
N ASN A 44 17.35 3.13 2.59
CA ASN A 44 17.46 2.68 3.96
C ASN A 44 16.32 1.70 4.23
N ASP A 45 16.63 0.45 4.52
CA ASP A 45 15.62 -0.59 4.75
C ASP A 45 14.69 -0.27 5.92
N ARG A 46 15.13 0.56 6.85
CA ARG A 46 14.31 0.99 7.98
C ARG A 46 13.56 2.30 7.70
N MET A 47 13.71 2.88 6.54
CA MET A 47 13.07 4.16 6.20
C MET A 47 13.37 5.27 7.22
N GLY A 48 14.54 5.19 7.88
CA GLY A 48 14.90 6.12 8.95
C GLY A 48 14.17 5.86 10.27
N GLN A 49 13.44 4.78 10.39
CA GLN A 49 12.65 4.48 11.58
C GLN A 49 13.45 3.66 12.60
N LYS A 50 12.98 3.68 13.85
CA LYS A 50 13.67 3.01 14.95
C LYS A 50 13.48 1.49 14.96
N SER A 51 12.42 0.99 14.35
CA SER A 51 12.10 -0.43 14.31
C SER A 51 11.66 -0.86 12.93
N TRP A 52 11.68 -2.18 12.69
CA TRP A 52 11.21 -2.74 11.43
C TRP A 52 9.72 -2.56 11.26
N GLU A 53 8.95 -2.60 12.36
CA GLU A 53 7.50 -2.40 12.34
C GLU A 53 7.15 -0.98 11.89
N LEU A 54 7.86 0.00 12.42
CA LEU A 54 7.67 1.39 11.99
C LEU A 54 8.11 1.60 10.54
N ALA A 55 9.17 0.89 10.13
CA ALA A 55 9.63 0.95 8.74
C ALA A 55 8.56 0.41 7.79
N GLU A 56 7.91 -0.69 8.13
CA GLU A 56 6.84 -1.25 7.31
C GLU A 56 5.64 -0.29 7.23
N SER A 57 5.26 0.32 8.35
CA SER A 57 4.20 1.32 8.37
C SER A 57 4.51 2.49 7.44
N GLU A 58 5.75 2.98 7.46
CA GLU A 58 6.16 4.09 6.62
C GLU A 58 6.18 3.69 5.15
N LEU A 59 6.59 2.47 4.84
CA LEU A 59 6.59 1.96 3.47
C LEU A 59 5.16 1.85 2.93
N GLN A 60 4.24 1.33 3.74
CA GLN A 60 2.82 1.26 3.37
C GLN A 60 2.25 2.65 3.13
N ARG A 61 2.54 3.58 4.02
CA ARG A 61 2.08 4.97 3.88
C ARG A 61 2.59 5.59 2.59
N THR A 62 3.85 5.39 2.27
CA THR A 62 4.46 5.89 1.04
C THR A 62 3.74 5.32 -0.18
N ALA A 63 3.48 4.02 -0.20
CA ALA A 63 2.78 3.38 -1.31
C ALA A 63 1.36 3.94 -1.48
N ILE A 64 0.64 4.09 -0.39
CA ILE A 64 -0.73 4.65 -0.42
C ILE A 64 -0.71 6.09 -0.94
N ASP A 65 0.18 6.92 -0.43
CA ASP A 65 0.28 8.32 -0.85
C ASP A 65 0.60 8.43 -2.35
N LEU A 66 1.49 7.60 -2.85
CA LEU A 66 1.83 7.58 -4.28
C LEU A 66 0.65 7.14 -5.13
N ALA A 67 -0.07 6.09 -4.72
CA ALA A 67 -1.22 5.61 -5.46
C ALA A 67 -2.32 6.67 -5.51
N LEU A 68 -2.59 7.33 -4.40
CA LEU A 68 -3.58 8.40 -4.34
C LEU A 68 -3.17 9.57 -5.23
N ARG A 69 -1.91 9.97 -5.17
CA ARG A 69 -1.39 11.07 -5.98
C ARG A 69 -1.49 10.76 -7.47
N LYS A 70 -1.14 9.55 -7.88
CA LYS A 70 -1.24 9.14 -9.29
C LYS A 70 -2.67 9.11 -9.79
N GLY A 71 -3.63 8.81 -8.91
CA GLY A 71 -5.05 8.81 -9.23
C GLY A 71 -5.72 10.16 -9.03
N SER A 72 -4.99 11.19 -8.62
CA SER A 72 -5.52 12.53 -8.30
C SER A 72 -6.59 12.45 -7.20
N LEU A 73 -6.38 11.59 -6.22
CA LEU A 73 -7.29 11.38 -5.10
C LEU A 73 -6.67 11.88 -3.80
N ARG A 74 -7.53 12.15 -2.83
CA ARG A 74 -7.13 12.52 -1.47
C ARG A 74 -7.57 11.42 -0.51
N HIS A 75 -6.98 11.39 0.69
CA HIS A 75 -7.36 10.39 1.69
C HIS A 75 -8.84 10.42 2.02
N CYS A 76 -9.45 11.59 2.03
CA CYS A 76 -10.88 11.74 2.32
C CYS A 76 -11.80 11.18 1.23
N ASP A 77 -11.25 10.86 0.06
CA ASP A 77 -12.03 10.25 -1.02
C ASP A 77 -12.18 8.72 -0.84
N LEU A 78 -11.49 8.15 0.14
CA LEU A 78 -11.52 6.71 0.39
C LEU A 78 -12.63 6.34 1.37
N ASP A 79 -13.40 5.32 1.01
CA ASP A 79 -14.46 4.79 1.86
C ASP A 79 -13.98 3.59 2.68
N LEU A 80 -12.99 2.85 2.17
CA LEU A 80 -12.52 1.63 2.79
C LEU A 80 -11.03 1.43 2.47
N ILE A 81 -10.25 1.05 3.46
CA ILE A 81 -8.85 0.71 3.29
C ILE A 81 -8.63 -0.71 3.79
N LEU A 82 -7.99 -1.54 2.95
CA LEU A 82 -7.60 -2.89 3.31
C LEU A 82 -6.08 -2.99 3.22
N ALA A 83 -5.46 -3.54 4.25
CA ALA A 83 -4.01 -3.66 4.29
C ALA A 83 -3.58 -5.00 4.85
N GLY A 84 -2.39 -5.45 4.45
CA GLY A 84 -1.77 -6.66 4.96
C GLY A 84 -0.40 -6.36 5.55
N ASP A 85 0.06 -7.22 6.44
CA ASP A 85 1.29 -7.03 7.19
C ASP A 85 2.06 -8.35 7.26
N LEU A 86 3.23 -8.41 6.62
CA LEU A 86 4.06 -9.61 6.60
C LEU A 86 4.90 -9.77 7.87
N LEU A 87 5.08 -8.70 8.63
CA LEU A 87 5.74 -8.76 9.92
C LEU A 87 4.81 -9.22 11.05
N ASN A 88 3.54 -9.42 10.73
CA ASN A 88 2.51 -9.90 11.66
C ASN A 88 2.32 -8.98 12.87
N GLN A 89 2.46 -7.69 12.67
CA GLN A 89 2.38 -6.69 13.74
C GLN A 89 1.11 -5.85 13.70
N CYS A 90 0.56 -5.59 12.55
CA CYS A 90 -0.68 -4.81 12.35
C CYS A 90 -0.67 -3.46 13.07
N ILE A 91 0.46 -2.78 13.08
CA ILE A 91 0.61 -1.48 13.73
C ILE A 91 0.74 -0.32 12.73
N GLY A 92 0.52 -0.63 11.47
CA GLY A 92 0.64 0.35 10.37
C GLY A 92 -0.46 1.39 10.28
#